data_ded1f979032474c8e148eee30ecc35da
#
_entry.id   ded1f979032474c8e148eee30ecc35da
#
_cell.length_a   1.000
_cell.length_b   1.000
_cell.length_c   1.000
_cell.angle_alpha   90.00
_cell.angle_beta   90.00
_cell.angle_gamma   90.00
#
_symmetry.space_group_name_H-M   'P 1'
#
loop_
_entity.id
_entity.type
_entity.pdbx_description
1 polymer ?
#
loop_
_entity_poly.entity_id
_entity_poly.type
_entity_poly.pdbx_seq_one_letter_code
_entity_poly.pdbx_strand_id
1 'polypeptide(L)'
;LKFDLIICNLPYLATDEILDVATDGGKGGLEIPKKIISSALPHLSKNGKFLFVTSSLSEYETLVDFVKSQNFDAKIISKKKLFFEELIIVEVMHLLS
;
A
#
# COMPACT_ATOMS: atom_id res chain seq x y z
N LEU A 1 -1.96 21.00 1.19
CA LEU A 1 -2.73 20.58 2.35
C LEU A 1 -2.14 19.29 2.91
N LYS A 2 -1.88 19.28 4.21
CA LYS A 2 -1.27 18.12 4.87
C LYS A 2 -2.22 17.54 5.90
N PHE A 3 -2.11 16.25 6.11
CA PHE A 3 -2.95 15.54 7.07
C PHE A 3 -2.08 14.80 8.08
N ASP A 4 -2.54 14.77 9.32
CA ASP A 4 -1.86 14.03 10.37
C ASP A 4 -2.18 12.54 10.35
N LEU A 5 -3.28 12.19 9.72
CA LEU A 5 -3.67 10.80 9.59
C LEU A 5 -4.35 10.60 8.25
N ILE A 6 -3.82 9.66 7.50
CA ILE A 6 -4.42 9.25 6.23
C ILE A 6 -4.66 7.75 6.33
N ILE A 7 -5.86 7.34 5.99
CA ILE A 7 -6.21 5.92 5.99
C ILE A 7 -6.72 5.56 4.61
N CYS A 8 -6.24 4.47 4.07
CA CYS A 8 -6.64 4.02 2.75
C CYS A 8 -6.79 2.51 2.72
N ASN A 9 -7.89 2.05 2.14
CA ASN A 9 -8.08 0.64 1.89
C ASN A 9 -7.69 0.41 0.42
N LEU A 10 -6.49 -0.14 0.21
CA LEU A 10 -5.98 -0.30 -1.15
C LEU A 10 -6.72 -1.42 -1.88
N PRO A 11 -7.03 -1.22 -3.13
CA PRO A 11 -7.64 -2.28 -3.92
C PRO A 11 -6.61 -3.35 -4.25
N TYR A 12 -7.09 -4.58 -4.38
CA TYR A 12 -6.30 -5.65 -4.96
C TYR A 12 -7.20 -6.35 -5.96
N LEU A 13 -6.60 -6.94 -6.96
CA LEU A 13 -7.36 -7.50 -8.06
C LEU A 13 -7.67 -8.97 -7.82
N ALA A 14 -8.88 -9.36 -8.18
CA ALA A 14 -9.22 -10.77 -8.24
C ALA A 14 -8.46 -11.40 -9.40
N THR A 15 -8.40 -12.73 -9.40
CA THR A 15 -7.61 -13.46 -10.37
C THR A 15 -7.93 -13.10 -11.81
N ASP A 16 -9.20 -13.02 -12.14
CA ASP A 16 -9.60 -12.73 -13.51
C ASP A 16 -9.20 -11.33 -13.92
N GLU A 17 -9.32 -10.39 -13.00
CA GLU A 17 -8.91 -9.02 -13.28
C GLU A 17 -7.41 -8.95 -13.48
N ILE A 18 -6.68 -9.74 -12.72
CA ILE A 18 -5.24 -9.82 -12.88
C ILE A 18 -4.89 -10.33 -14.27
N LEU A 19 -5.62 -11.32 -14.76
CA LEU A 19 -5.39 -11.84 -16.08
C LEU A 19 -5.59 -10.79 -17.15
N ASP A 20 -6.65 -10.01 -17.02
CA ASP A 20 -6.92 -8.97 -17.99
C ASP A 20 -5.83 -7.91 -17.99
N VAL A 21 -5.40 -7.53 -16.83
CA VAL A 21 -4.37 -6.51 -16.70
C VAL A 21 -3.01 -7.06 -17.07
N ALA A 22 -2.79 -8.33 -16.83
CA ALA A 22 -1.52 -8.95 -17.15
C ALA A 22 -1.20 -8.85 -18.63
N THR A 23 -2.20 -8.76 -19.48
CA THR A 23 -1.97 -8.58 -20.90
C THR A 23 -1.32 -7.24 -21.18
N ASP A 24 -1.40 -6.32 -20.25
CA ASP A 24 -0.79 -5.00 -20.39
C ASP A 24 0.55 -4.90 -19.69
N GLY A 25 1.20 -5.99 -19.45
CA GLY A 25 2.51 -5.92 -18.86
C GLY A 25 2.68 -6.75 -17.61
N GLY A 26 1.65 -7.40 -17.16
CA GLY A 26 1.76 -8.35 -16.08
C GLY A 26 2.01 -7.76 -14.70
N LYS A 27 1.86 -6.49 -14.56
CA LYS A 27 2.14 -5.83 -13.28
C LYS A 27 0.91 -5.16 -12.70
N GLY A 28 -0.24 -5.46 -13.27
CA GLY A 28 -1.43 -4.69 -12.99
C GLY A 28 -1.87 -4.66 -11.55
N GLY A 29 -1.64 -5.71 -10.82
CA GLY A 29 -2.08 -5.76 -9.44
C GLY A 29 -1.48 -4.68 -8.56
N LEU A 30 -0.36 -4.09 -8.94
CA LEU A 30 0.32 -3.10 -8.12
C LEU A 30 0.29 -1.69 -8.68
N GLU A 31 -0.12 -1.51 -9.92
CA GLU A 31 -0.10 -0.19 -10.56
C GLU A 31 -0.99 0.81 -9.82
N ILE A 32 -2.22 0.43 -9.57
CA ILE A 32 -3.17 1.32 -8.91
C ILE A 32 -2.81 1.55 -7.44
N PRO A 33 -2.49 0.52 -6.67
CA PRO A 33 -2.03 0.75 -5.30
C PRO A 33 -0.83 1.69 -5.21
N LYS A 34 0.15 1.55 -6.10
CA LYS A 34 1.31 2.43 -6.10
C LYS A 34 0.93 3.87 -6.41
N LYS A 35 -0.01 4.07 -7.34
CA LYS A 35 -0.48 5.42 -7.65
C LYS A 35 -1.18 6.06 -6.46
N ILE A 36 -1.98 5.29 -5.75
CA ILE A 36 -2.69 5.80 -4.58
C ILE A 36 -1.68 6.19 -3.51
N ILE A 37 -0.71 5.32 -3.24
CA ILE A 37 0.32 5.62 -2.26
C ILE A 37 1.08 6.89 -2.66
N SER A 38 1.51 6.97 -3.91
CA SER A 38 2.25 8.13 -4.39
C SER A 38 1.46 9.42 -4.27
N SER A 39 0.14 9.34 -4.44
CA SER A 39 -0.72 10.50 -4.31
C SER A 39 -0.89 10.92 -2.85
N ALA A 40 -0.82 9.98 -1.92
CA ALA A 40 -1.03 10.26 -0.50
C ALA A 40 0.22 10.81 0.17
N LEU A 41 1.39 10.30 -0.19
CA LEU A 41 2.62 10.63 0.52
C LEU A 41 2.89 12.13 0.61
N PRO A 42 2.70 12.93 -0.45
CA PRO A 42 2.95 14.37 -0.35
C PRO A 42 2.02 15.10 0.62
N HIS A 43 0.92 14.48 0.97
CA HIS A 43 -0.06 15.10 1.88
C HIS A 43 0.11 14.66 3.33
N LEU A 44 1.12 13.86 3.61
CA LEU A 44 1.35 13.40 4.98
C LEU A 44 2.17 14.44 5.73
N SER A 45 1.63 14.90 6.85
CA SER A 45 2.34 15.88 7.66
C SER A 45 3.58 15.23 8.28
N LYS A 46 4.49 16.07 8.74
CA LYS A 46 5.79 15.62 9.24
C LYS A 46 5.67 14.58 10.34
N ASN A 47 4.71 14.75 11.22
CA ASN A 47 4.51 13.81 12.33
C ASN A 47 3.30 12.93 12.11
N GLY A 48 2.80 12.88 10.88
CA GLY A 48 1.59 12.14 10.58
C GLY A 48 1.84 10.67 10.33
N LYS A 49 0.75 9.94 10.25
CA LYS A 49 0.76 8.52 9.92
C LYS A 49 -0.16 8.26 8.74
N PHE A 50 0.29 7.44 7.84
CA PHE A 50 -0.51 6.95 6.73
C PHE A 50 -0.65 5.45 6.92
N LEU A 51 -1.87 5.01 7.11
CA LEU A 51 -2.16 3.59 7.26
C LEU A 51 -2.85 3.10 6.01
N PHE A 52 -2.31 2.05 5.42
CA PHE A 52 -3.06 1.45 4.32
C PHE A 52 -3.28 -0.02 4.61
N VAL A 53 -4.42 -0.51 4.12
CA VAL A 53 -4.81 -1.90 4.27
C VAL A 53 -4.67 -2.55 2.89
N THR A 54 -4.04 -3.69 2.86
CA THR A 54 -3.92 -4.48 1.65
C THR A 54 -4.14 -5.94 2.01
N SER A 55 -3.90 -6.82 1.09
CA SER A 55 -4.21 -8.23 1.27
C SER A 55 -2.98 -9.08 1.00
N SER A 56 -2.90 -10.22 1.67
CA SER A 56 -1.86 -11.21 1.37
C SER A 56 -1.99 -11.76 -0.05
N LEU A 57 -3.13 -11.53 -0.70
CA LEU A 57 -3.31 -11.94 -2.09
C LEU A 57 -2.60 -11.01 -3.07
N SER A 58 -2.17 -9.85 -2.61
CA SER A 58 -1.35 -8.96 -3.41
C SER A 58 0.09 -9.06 -2.95
N GLU A 59 1.01 -8.47 -3.71
CA GLU A 59 2.42 -8.47 -3.33
C GLU A 59 2.68 -7.31 -2.38
N TYR A 60 2.16 -7.43 -1.17
CA TYR A 60 2.22 -6.33 -0.22
C TYR A 60 3.65 -5.98 0.18
N GLU A 61 4.55 -6.94 0.15
CA GLU A 61 5.94 -6.65 0.47
C GLU A 61 6.57 -5.74 -0.56
N THR A 62 6.15 -5.87 -1.82
CA THR A 62 6.59 -4.96 -2.87
C THR A 62 6.08 -3.55 -2.60
N LEU A 63 4.87 -3.42 -2.07
CA LEU A 63 4.34 -2.11 -1.72
C LEU A 63 5.12 -1.48 -0.57
N VAL A 64 5.50 -2.28 0.41
CA VAL A 64 6.32 -1.80 1.52
C VAL A 64 7.66 -1.29 0.98
N ASP A 65 8.29 -2.06 0.10
CA ASP A 65 9.55 -1.66 -0.50
C ASP A 65 9.39 -0.40 -1.35
N PHE A 66 8.27 -0.28 -2.04
CA PHE A 66 7.98 0.90 -2.84
C PHE A 66 7.92 2.16 -1.95
N VAL A 67 7.23 2.06 -0.82
CA VAL A 67 7.15 3.19 0.11
C VAL A 67 8.54 3.57 0.60
N LYS A 68 9.34 2.58 0.95
CA LYS A 68 10.70 2.84 1.41
C LYS A 68 11.55 3.50 0.34
N SER A 69 11.31 3.15 -0.91
CA SER A 69 12.04 3.76 -2.03
C SER A 69 11.69 5.23 -2.21
N GLN A 70 10.59 5.67 -1.63
CA GLN A 70 10.16 7.07 -1.69
C GLN A 70 10.66 7.86 -0.47
N ASN A 71 11.58 7.31 0.29
CA ASN A 71 12.20 7.95 1.46
C ASN A 71 11.24 8.07 2.65
N PHE A 72 10.36 7.10 2.79
CA PHE A 72 9.49 6.99 3.95
C PHE A 72 9.79 5.70 4.68
N ASP A 73 9.39 5.65 5.94
CA ASP A 73 9.45 4.43 6.71
C ASP A 73 8.13 3.69 6.56
N ALA A 74 8.18 2.38 6.51
CA ALA A 74 6.97 1.58 6.39
C ALA A 74 7.16 0.29 7.18
N LYS A 75 6.14 -0.06 7.94
CA LYS A 75 6.19 -1.31 8.69
C LYS A 75 4.81 -1.93 8.76
N ILE A 76 4.79 -3.24 8.83
CA ILE A 76 3.55 -3.98 8.99
C ILE A 76 3.21 -3.96 10.47
N ILE A 77 2.06 -3.40 10.82
CA ILE A 77 1.66 -3.30 12.22
C ILE A 77 0.57 -4.28 12.59
N SER A 78 -0.07 -4.91 11.61
CA SER A 78 -1.11 -5.88 11.92
C SER A 78 -1.35 -6.79 10.73
N LYS A 79 -1.64 -8.05 11.05
CA LYS A 79 -2.08 -9.04 10.06
C LYS A 79 -3.29 -9.73 10.67
N LYS A 80 -4.39 -9.70 9.95
CA LYS A 80 -5.59 -10.39 10.41
C LYS A 80 -5.93 -11.51 9.45
N LYS A 81 -5.91 -12.72 9.96
CA LYS A 81 -6.21 -13.88 9.14
C LYS A 81 -7.69 -14.00 8.89
N LEU A 82 -8.04 -14.11 7.63
CA LEU A 82 -9.40 -14.38 7.19
C LEU A 82 -9.42 -15.77 6.58
N PHE A 83 -10.54 -16.13 6.00
CA PHE A 83 -10.73 -17.48 5.51
C PHE A 83 -9.72 -17.86 4.42
N PHE A 84 -9.53 -16.99 3.44
CA PHE A 84 -8.63 -17.28 2.31
C PHE A 84 -7.47 -16.31 2.18
N GLU A 85 -7.34 -15.38 3.10
CA GLU A 85 -6.30 -14.34 2.96
C GLU A 85 -6.02 -13.74 4.32
N GLU A 86 -4.98 -12.91 4.36
CA GLU A 86 -4.73 -12.07 5.53
C GLU A 86 -4.90 -10.63 5.12
N LEU A 87 -5.52 -9.83 5.98
CA LEU A 87 -5.50 -8.39 5.83
C LEU A 87 -4.23 -7.87 6.46
N ILE A 88 -3.55 -7.04 5.71
CA ILE A 88 -2.25 -6.50 6.13
C ILE A 88 -2.39 -5.01 6.32
N ILE A 89 -2.03 -4.52 7.49
CA ILE A 89 -2.05 -3.08 7.75
C ILE A 89 -0.62 -2.60 7.82
N VAL A 90 -0.30 -1.62 6.99
CA VAL A 90 1.02 -1.03 6.92
C VAL A 90 0.95 0.40 7.43
N GLU A 91 1.88 0.75 8.31
CA GLU A 91 1.99 2.11 8.83
C GLU A 91 3.18 2.80 8.15
N VAL A 92 2.91 3.96 7.58
CA VAL A 92 3.91 4.75 6.88
C VAL A 92 4.12 6.05 7.65
N MET A 93 5.37 6.41 7.83
CA MET A 93 5.73 7.65 8.51
C MET A 93 6.95 8.25 7.80
N HIS A 94 7.14 9.54 8.00
CA HIS A 94 8.37 10.16 7.51
C HIS A 94 9.58 9.55 8.22
N LEU A 95 10.67 9.43 7.50
CA LEU A 95 11.90 9.00 8.12
C LEU A 95 12.36 10.04 9.13
N LEU A 96 12.90 9.59 10.24
CA LEU A 96 13.52 10.48 11.20
C LEU A 96 14.84 10.94 10.63
N SER A 97 15.07 12.21 10.71
CA SER A 97 16.33 12.79 10.22
C SER A 97 17.32 13.04 11.33
#